data_1b8a8ca060c01eebd8bac1d339710125
#
_entry.id   1b8a8ca060c01eebd8bac1d339710125
#
_cell.length_a   1.000
_cell.length_b   1.000
_cell.length_c   1.000
_cell.angle_alpha   90.00
_cell.angle_beta   90.00
_cell.angle_gamma   90.00
#
_symmetry.space_group_name_H-M   'P 1'
#
loop_
_entity.id
_entity.type
_entity.pdbx_description
1 polymer ?
#
loop_
_entity_poly.entity_id
_entity_poly.type
_entity_poly.pdbx_seq_one_letter_code
_entity_poly.pdbx_strand_id
1 'polypeptide(L)'
;MSGIKGKAVAITGASSGIGEATALLLAGRGAKLVLGARRSDLLEALVDRIVGAGGEAIHARTDVTRRDDLTNLVKVGCARFGKLDVLINNAGIGPISPLDDLRVEDWEEMIDVNFKGVLYGIAAALPVFRQQGFGHFVNIISTAGLKVVPLQAVYGATKNAVRTLTEGLRQEAGDKLRVTGISPGFIRTDFAESMTNPDAKAQILSARDKMAISPEAIARAIAFAIEQPPDVDVGDITIRPTAQS
;
A
#
# COMPACT_ATOMS: atom_id res chain seq x y z
N MET A 1 -8.41 -16.90 17.68
CA MET A 1 -7.43 -17.31 16.66
C MET A 1 -6.99 -16.06 15.91
N SER A 2 -5.73 -15.66 16.08
CA SER A 2 -5.07 -14.68 15.24
C SER A 2 -4.77 -15.36 13.92
N GLY A 3 -4.91 -14.67 12.82
CA GLY A 3 -4.65 -15.23 11.49
C GLY A 3 -5.31 -14.36 10.43
N ILE A 4 -5.12 -14.73 9.17
CA ILE A 4 -5.66 -14.00 8.02
C ILE A 4 -7.07 -14.49 7.65
N LYS A 5 -7.36 -15.76 7.88
CA LYS A 5 -8.62 -16.38 7.46
C LYS A 5 -9.86 -15.62 7.98
N GLY A 6 -10.75 -15.25 7.06
CA GLY A 6 -12.00 -14.53 7.37
C GLY A 6 -11.83 -13.03 7.66
N LYS A 7 -10.61 -12.45 7.62
CA LYS A 7 -10.42 -11.00 7.72
C LYS A 7 -10.87 -10.32 6.43
N ALA A 8 -11.60 -9.23 6.56
CA ALA A 8 -11.94 -8.32 5.47
C ALA A 8 -10.80 -7.30 5.29
N VAL A 9 -10.16 -7.29 4.12
CA VAL A 9 -8.97 -6.50 3.84
C VAL A 9 -9.19 -5.64 2.61
N ALA A 10 -9.11 -4.31 2.75
CA ALA A 10 -9.10 -3.38 1.63
C ALA A 10 -7.66 -3.06 1.22
N ILE A 11 -7.38 -3.02 -0.10
CA ILE A 11 -6.05 -2.76 -0.66
C ILE A 11 -6.16 -1.69 -1.73
N THR A 12 -5.47 -0.56 -1.57
CA THR A 12 -5.33 0.44 -2.63
C THR A 12 -4.16 0.12 -3.55
N GLY A 13 -4.26 0.49 -4.83
CA GLY A 13 -3.21 0.16 -5.80
C GLY A 13 -3.09 -1.34 -6.06
N ALA A 14 -4.21 -2.07 -5.99
CA ALA A 14 -4.25 -3.53 -6.07
C ALA A 14 -4.04 -4.10 -7.48
N SER A 15 -4.05 -3.28 -8.54
CA SER A 15 -4.05 -3.73 -9.94
C SER A 15 -2.68 -4.21 -10.45
N SER A 16 -1.60 -4.09 -9.68
CA SER A 16 -0.26 -4.56 -10.07
C SER A 16 0.71 -4.61 -8.88
N GLY A 17 1.89 -5.18 -9.10
CA GLY A 17 3.03 -5.12 -8.20
C GLY A 17 2.78 -5.64 -6.77
N ILE A 18 3.14 -4.84 -5.77
CA ILE A 18 2.99 -5.23 -4.36
C ILE A 18 1.52 -5.45 -3.99
N GLY A 19 0.61 -4.60 -4.50
CA GLY A 19 -0.82 -4.70 -4.22
C GLY A 19 -1.43 -6.00 -4.75
N GLU A 20 -1.15 -6.36 -6.00
CA GLU A 20 -1.59 -7.62 -6.61
C GLU A 20 -1.01 -8.84 -5.89
N ALA A 21 0.31 -8.85 -5.65
CA ALA A 21 0.97 -9.95 -4.94
C ALA A 21 0.40 -10.14 -3.52
N THR A 22 0.11 -9.03 -2.83
CA THR A 22 -0.52 -9.05 -1.51
C THR A 22 -1.94 -9.60 -1.59
N ALA A 23 -2.74 -9.16 -2.57
CA ALA A 23 -4.09 -9.66 -2.75
C ALA A 23 -4.11 -11.18 -2.98
N LEU A 24 -3.28 -11.69 -3.87
CA LEU A 24 -3.19 -13.12 -4.14
C LEU A 24 -2.75 -13.93 -2.93
N LEU A 25 -1.73 -13.47 -2.20
CA LEU A 25 -1.25 -14.15 -1.00
C LEU A 25 -2.31 -14.18 0.10
N LEU A 26 -2.98 -13.06 0.37
CA LEU A 26 -3.99 -12.96 1.42
C LEU A 26 -5.25 -13.77 1.05
N ALA A 27 -5.69 -13.75 -0.22
CA ALA A 27 -6.78 -14.58 -0.71
C ALA A 27 -6.49 -16.07 -0.52
N GLY A 28 -5.29 -16.53 -0.88
CA GLY A 28 -4.84 -17.91 -0.67
C GLY A 28 -4.79 -18.34 0.80
N ARG A 29 -4.75 -17.36 1.74
CA ARG A 29 -4.85 -17.59 3.18
C ARG A 29 -6.26 -17.37 3.74
N GLY A 30 -7.26 -17.22 2.87
CA GLY A 30 -8.67 -17.12 3.22
C GLY A 30 -9.14 -15.74 3.69
N ALA A 31 -8.44 -14.65 3.32
CA ALA A 31 -8.95 -13.30 3.48
C ALA A 31 -10.07 -13.00 2.49
N LYS A 32 -10.96 -12.08 2.86
CA LYS A 32 -12.00 -11.48 2.02
C LYS A 32 -11.52 -10.13 1.54
N LEU A 33 -11.42 -9.93 0.23
CA LEU A 33 -10.69 -8.80 -0.33
C LEU A 33 -11.59 -7.74 -0.95
N VAL A 34 -11.23 -6.47 -0.74
CA VAL A 34 -11.79 -5.30 -1.41
C VAL A 34 -10.66 -4.60 -2.15
N LEU A 35 -10.62 -4.73 -3.47
CA LEU A 35 -9.51 -4.28 -4.30
C LEU A 35 -9.82 -2.93 -4.92
N GLY A 36 -8.97 -1.92 -4.66
CA GLY A 36 -9.11 -0.57 -5.17
C GLY A 36 -7.95 -0.18 -6.09
N ALA A 37 -8.24 0.28 -7.30
CA ALA A 37 -7.30 0.91 -8.22
C ALA A 37 -8.04 1.69 -9.31
N ARG A 38 -7.30 2.45 -10.13
CA ARG A 38 -7.86 3.20 -11.27
C ARG A 38 -8.23 2.30 -12.46
N ARG A 39 -7.47 1.22 -12.70
CA ARG A 39 -7.62 0.29 -13.84
C ARG A 39 -8.62 -0.79 -13.48
N SER A 40 -9.88 -0.61 -13.89
CA SER A 40 -10.97 -1.54 -13.55
C SER A 40 -10.82 -2.90 -14.22
N ASP A 41 -10.36 -2.93 -15.47
CA ASP A 41 -10.09 -4.14 -16.24
C ASP A 41 -9.11 -5.09 -15.53
N LEU A 42 -8.02 -4.55 -14.99
CA LEU A 42 -7.05 -5.33 -14.23
C LEU A 42 -7.58 -5.78 -12.87
N LEU A 43 -8.44 -4.97 -12.25
CA LEU A 43 -9.10 -5.37 -10.99
C LEU A 43 -10.09 -6.52 -11.22
N GLU A 44 -10.89 -6.45 -12.30
CA GLU A 44 -11.81 -7.51 -12.68
C GLU A 44 -11.06 -8.82 -12.92
N ALA A 45 -10.01 -8.80 -13.74
CA ALA A 45 -9.17 -9.97 -13.99
C ALA A 45 -8.56 -10.55 -12.70
N LEU A 46 -8.13 -9.69 -11.76
CA LEU A 46 -7.59 -10.15 -10.48
C LEU A 46 -8.68 -10.77 -9.58
N VAL A 47 -9.87 -10.17 -9.54
CA VAL A 47 -11.03 -10.75 -8.82
C VAL A 47 -11.38 -12.12 -9.40
N ASP A 48 -11.47 -12.25 -10.73
CA ASP A 48 -11.77 -13.53 -11.39
C ASP A 48 -10.74 -14.61 -11.06
N ARG A 49 -9.45 -14.26 -11.04
CA ARG A 49 -8.37 -15.17 -10.61
C ARG A 49 -8.55 -15.64 -9.17
N ILE A 50 -8.88 -14.71 -8.26
CA ILE A 50 -9.06 -15.01 -6.84
C ILE A 50 -10.30 -15.89 -6.64
N VAL A 51 -11.42 -15.53 -7.23
CA VAL A 51 -12.69 -16.26 -7.12
C VAL A 51 -12.58 -17.64 -7.79
N GLY A 52 -11.95 -17.72 -8.97
CA GLY A 52 -11.69 -18.98 -9.65
C GLY A 52 -10.80 -19.94 -8.85
N ALA A 53 -9.95 -19.42 -7.96
CA ALA A 53 -9.16 -20.20 -7.00
C ALA A 53 -9.90 -20.52 -5.69
N GLY A 54 -11.18 -20.16 -5.57
CA GLY A 54 -12.02 -20.41 -4.39
C GLY A 54 -11.92 -19.35 -3.29
N GLY A 55 -11.28 -18.19 -3.55
CA GLY A 55 -11.22 -17.05 -2.64
C GLY A 55 -12.44 -16.13 -2.73
N GLU A 56 -12.50 -15.13 -1.87
CA GLU A 56 -13.53 -14.09 -1.87
C GLU A 56 -12.92 -12.71 -2.16
N ALA A 57 -13.31 -12.08 -3.26
CA ALA A 57 -12.86 -10.73 -3.62
C ALA A 57 -13.98 -9.94 -4.31
N ILE A 58 -13.96 -8.63 -4.08
CA ILE A 58 -14.69 -7.63 -4.86
C ILE A 58 -13.76 -6.49 -5.20
N HIS A 59 -14.15 -5.63 -6.13
CA HIS A 59 -13.38 -4.43 -6.45
C HIS A 59 -14.24 -3.18 -6.51
N ALA A 60 -13.59 -2.02 -6.42
CA ALA A 60 -14.16 -0.72 -6.72
C ALA A 60 -13.10 0.12 -7.44
N ARG A 61 -13.51 0.79 -8.54
CA ARG A 61 -12.63 1.78 -9.15
C ARG A 61 -12.32 2.84 -8.10
N THR A 62 -11.02 3.07 -7.85
CA THR A 62 -10.55 3.91 -6.76
C THR A 62 -9.37 4.74 -7.23
N ASP A 63 -9.56 6.05 -7.28
CA ASP A 63 -8.50 7.02 -7.41
C ASP A 63 -8.20 7.58 -6.01
N VAL A 64 -7.01 7.31 -5.49
CA VAL A 64 -6.65 7.71 -4.12
C VAL A 64 -6.50 9.22 -3.95
N THR A 65 -6.44 10.00 -5.04
CA THR A 65 -6.48 11.46 -4.99
C THR A 65 -7.89 12.00 -4.73
N ARG A 66 -8.91 11.15 -4.78
CA ARG A 66 -10.32 11.49 -4.58
C ARG A 66 -10.83 10.87 -3.27
N ARG A 67 -11.09 11.72 -2.29
CA ARG A 67 -11.56 11.30 -0.96
C ARG A 67 -12.79 10.38 -1.02
N ASP A 68 -13.74 10.71 -1.90
CA ASP A 68 -14.99 9.95 -2.02
C ASP A 68 -14.77 8.52 -2.52
N ASP A 69 -13.76 8.31 -3.37
CA ASP A 69 -13.42 6.98 -3.87
C ASP A 69 -12.92 6.07 -2.73
N LEU A 70 -12.10 6.62 -1.79
CA LEU A 70 -11.66 5.89 -0.60
C LEU A 70 -12.82 5.59 0.35
N THR A 71 -13.72 6.55 0.54
CA THR A 71 -14.94 6.35 1.33
C THR A 71 -15.79 5.23 0.72
N ASN A 72 -15.96 5.24 -0.61
CA ASN A 72 -16.70 4.19 -1.32
C ASN A 72 -16.03 2.81 -1.19
N LEU A 73 -14.68 2.72 -1.33
CA LEU A 73 -13.94 1.46 -1.17
C LEU A 73 -14.20 0.81 0.18
N VAL A 74 -14.13 1.60 1.26
CA VAL A 74 -14.42 1.13 2.63
C VAL A 74 -15.90 0.73 2.76
N LYS A 75 -16.82 1.55 2.25
CA LYS A 75 -18.26 1.31 2.32
C LYS A 75 -18.67 -0.01 1.63
N VAL A 76 -18.19 -0.26 0.40
CA VAL A 76 -18.53 -1.49 -0.32
C VAL A 76 -17.94 -2.72 0.37
N GLY A 77 -16.77 -2.60 1.00
CA GLY A 77 -16.17 -3.65 1.81
C GLY A 77 -17.02 -4.01 3.02
N CYS A 78 -17.42 -3.01 3.80
CA CYS A 78 -18.30 -3.19 4.95
C CYS A 78 -19.67 -3.75 4.55
N ALA A 79 -20.24 -3.26 3.46
CA ALA A 79 -21.53 -3.76 2.96
C ALA A 79 -21.47 -5.24 2.55
N ARG A 80 -20.38 -5.66 1.91
CA ARG A 80 -20.21 -7.04 1.40
C ARG A 80 -19.83 -8.03 2.50
N PHE A 81 -18.97 -7.62 3.45
CA PHE A 81 -18.37 -8.53 4.43
C PHE A 81 -18.80 -8.27 5.89
N GLY A 82 -19.63 -7.25 6.12
CA GLY A 82 -20.14 -6.88 7.45
C GLY A 82 -19.14 -6.14 8.35
N LYS A 83 -17.88 -6.02 7.91
CA LYS A 83 -16.77 -5.39 8.65
C LYS A 83 -15.62 -5.04 7.72
N LEU A 84 -14.65 -4.28 8.24
CA LEU A 84 -13.33 -4.13 7.65
C LEU A 84 -12.27 -4.36 8.73
N ASP A 85 -11.41 -5.35 8.60
CA ASP A 85 -10.36 -5.67 9.58
C ASP A 85 -9.06 -4.91 9.27
N VAL A 86 -8.72 -4.71 7.99
CA VAL A 86 -7.45 -4.13 7.55
C VAL A 86 -7.66 -3.19 6.39
N LEU A 87 -7.01 -2.02 6.42
CA LEU A 87 -6.80 -1.17 5.25
C LEU A 87 -5.31 -1.12 4.92
N ILE A 88 -4.94 -1.53 3.70
CA ILE A 88 -3.58 -1.44 3.16
C ILE A 88 -3.51 -0.24 2.22
N ASN A 89 -2.88 0.84 2.65
CA ASN A 89 -2.56 2.01 1.85
C ASN A 89 -1.29 1.71 1.04
N ASN A 90 -1.47 1.09 -0.14
CA ASN A 90 -0.37 0.65 -0.99
C ASN A 90 -0.22 1.49 -2.26
N ALA A 91 -1.26 2.16 -2.74
CA ALA A 91 -1.15 3.00 -3.94
C ALA A 91 -0.01 4.01 -3.82
N GLY A 92 0.81 4.12 -4.85
CA GLY A 92 1.95 5.03 -4.88
C GLY A 92 2.57 5.12 -6.26
N ILE A 93 3.20 6.25 -6.53
CA ILE A 93 3.93 6.56 -7.77
C ILE A 93 5.28 7.18 -7.43
N GLY A 94 6.20 7.20 -8.38
CA GLY A 94 7.52 7.81 -8.20
C GLY A 94 8.11 8.37 -9.49
N PRO A 95 7.53 9.43 -10.09
CA PRO A 95 8.15 10.16 -11.18
C PRO A 95 9.33 10.98 -10.66
N ILE A 96 10.43 10.29 -10.31
CA ILE A 96 11.64 10.88 -9.76
C ILE A 96 12.47 11.58 -10.84
N SER A 97 13.11 12.69 -10.46
CA SER A 97 14.01 13.47 -11.32
C SER A 97 14.94 14.36 -10.49
N PRO A 98 16.00 14.93 -11.07
CA PRO A 98 16.71 16.05 -10.45
C PRO A 98 15.75 17.20 -10.12
N LEU A 99 15.98 17.92 -9.03
CA LEU A 99 15.15 19.10 -8.70
C LEU A 99 15.28 20.20 -9.76
N ASP A 100 16.43 20.32 -10.40
CA ASP A 100 16.71 21.29 -11.48
C ASP A 100 15.81 21.09 -12.72
N ASP A 101 15.19 19.92 -12.90
CA ASP A 101 14.24 19.68 -13.98
C ASP A 101 12.92 20.44 -13.77
N LEU A 102 12.65 20.94 -12.56
CA LEU A 102 11.45 21.70 -12.16
C LEU A 102 10.14 21.04 -12.61
N ARG A 103 10.03 19.72 -12.48
CA ARG A 103 8.81 18.95 -12.84
C ARG A 103 7.77 19.09 -11.73
N VAL A 104 7.20 20.28 -11.64
CA VAL A 104 6.28 20.64 -10.52
C VAL A 104 5.03 19.78 -10.52
N GLU A 105 4.47 19.46 -11.69
CA GLU A 105 3.28 18.59 -11.83
C GLU A 105 3.54 17.18 -11.29
N ASP A 106 4.75 16.63 -11.54
CA ASP A 106 5.17 15.34 -10.99
C ASP A 106 5.28 15.39 -9.45
N TRP A 107 5.73 16.53 -8.90
CA TRP A 107 5.81 16.71 -7.45
C TRP A 107 4.42 16.77 -6.81
N GLU A 108 3.50 17.51 -7.42
CA GLU A 108 2.11 17.63 -6.99
C GLU A 108 1.43 16.26 -7.03
N GLU A 109 1.58 15.52 -8.14
CA GLU A 109 1.02 14.18 -8.27
C GLU A 109 1.58 13.21 -7.21
N MET A 110 2.90 13.25 -6.91
CA MET A 110 3.49 12.45 -5.84
C MET A 110 2.91 12.80 -4.47
N ILE A 111 2.69 14.08 -4.17
CA ILE A 111 2.07 14.52 -2.91
C ILE A 111 0.62 14.03 -2.84
N ASP A 112 -0.14 14.18 -3.90
CA ASP A 112 -1.55 13.81 -3.96
C ASP A 112 -1.74 12.29 -3.81
N VAL A 113 -0.98 11.50 -4.55
CA VAL A 113 -1.10 10.03 -4.51
C VAL A 113 -0.46 9.46 -3.26
N ASN A 114 0.83 9.77 -3.01
CA ASN A 114 1.60 9.05 -1.98
C ASN A 114 1.27 9.51 -0.56
N PHE A 115 0.87 10.77 -0.35
CA PHE A 115 0.61 11.32 0.98
C PHE A 115 -0.88 11.59 1.22
N LYS A 116 -1.53 12.42 0.40
CA LYS A 116 -2.97 12.68 0.57
C LYS A 116 -3.80 11.42 0.41
N GLY A 117 -3.43 10.51 -0.51
CA GLY A 117 -4.10 9.22 -0.66
C GLY A 117 -4.10 8.40 0.63
N VAL A 118 -3.00 8.39 1.38
CA VAL A 118 -2.93 7.71 2.69
C VAL A 118 -3.81 8.44 3.72
N LEU A 119 -3.79 9.78 3.76
CA LEU A 119 -4.67 10.55 4.65
C LEU A 119 -6.15 10.27 4.38
N TYR A 120 -6.55 10.18 3.12
CA TYR A 120 -7.93 9.86 2.75
C TYR A 120 -8.31 8.43 3.09
N GLY A 121 -7.38 7.47 2.94
CA GLY A 121 -7.57 6.09 3.39
C GLY A 121 -7.81 6.03 4.90
N ILE A 122 -7.00 6.73 5.69
CA ILE A 122 -7.18 6.82 7.14
C ILE A 122 -8.53 7.47 7.47
N ALA A 123 -8.86 8.61 6.83
CA ALA A 123 -10.13 9.30 7.06
C ALA A 123 -11.36 8.43 6.74
N ALA A 124 -11.27 7.55 5.75
CA ALA A 124 -12.34 6.63 5.37
C ALA A 124 -12.50 5.46 6.35
N ALA A 125 -11.40 4.85 6.80
CA ALA A 125 -11.45 3.63 7.60
C ALA A 125 -11.45 3.88 9.13
N LEU A 126 -10.83 4.95 9.61
CA LEU A 126 -10.71 5.22 11.05
C LEU A 126 -12.06 5.29 11.78
N PRO A 127 -13.11 5.97 11.26
CA PRO A 127 -14.42 5.96 11.91
C PRO A 127 -15.02 4.55 12.03
N VAL A 128 -14.86 3.72 10.98
CA VAL A 128 -15.31 2.32 10.96
C VAL A 128 -14.56 1.51 12.02
N PHE A 129 -13.24 1.61 12.07
CA PHE A 129 -12.41 0.90 13.04
C PHE A 129 -12.72 1.32 14.48
N ARG A 130 -12.95 2.62 14.73
CA ARG A 130 -13.37 3.12 16.06
C ARG A 130 -14.73 2.57 16.46
N GLN A 131 -15.70 2.53 15.54
CA GLN A 131 -17.02 1.96 15.82
C GLN A 131 -16.97 0.45 16.06
N GLN A 132 -16.14 -0.28 15.33
CA GLN A 132 -15.96 -1.73 15.52
C GLN A 132 -15.20 -2.08 16.79
N GLY A 133 -14.36 -1.17 17.31
CA GLY A 133 -13.44 -1.42 18.40
C GLY A 133 -12.21 -2.24 18.01
N PHE A 134 -11.93 -2.38 16.72
CA PHE A 134 -10.73 -3.03 16.18
C PHE A 134 -10.44 -2.55 14.76
N GLY A 135 -9.19 -2.67 14.33
CA GLY A 135 -8.76 -2.37 12.97
C GLY A 135 -7.25 -2.38 12.83
N HIS A 136 -6.76 -2.44 11.59
CA HIS A 136 -5.34 -2.41 11.31
C HIS A 136 -5.04 -1.58 10.06
N PHE A 137 -4.26 -0.53 10.21
CA PHE A 137 -3.69 0.22 9.09
C PHE A 137 -2.32 -0.34 8.70
N VAL A 138 -2.13 -0.66 7.42
CA VAL A 138 -0.82 -1.03 6.87
C VAL A 138 -0.46 0.01 5.80
N ASN A 139 0.56 0.80 6.04
CA ASN A 139 0.99 1.87 5.14
C ASN A 139 2.29 1.50 4.42
N ILE A 140 2.29 1.52 3.09
CA ILE A 140 3.47 1.23 2.29
C ILE A 140 4.31 2.51 2.14
N ILE A 141 5.43 2.51 2.84
CA ILE A 141 6.42 3.59 2.87
C ILE A 141 7.44 3.36 1.74
N SER A 142 8.70 3.35 2.04
CA SER A 142 9.85 3.00 1.19
C SER A 142 11.14 3.16 1.98
N THR A 143 12.21 2.48 1.61
CA THR A 143 13.55 2.81 2.11
C THR A 143 13.97 4.25 1.78
N ALA A 144 13.43 4.85 0.71
CA ALA A 144 13.64 6.27 0.39
C ALA A 144 12.99 7.23 1.40
N GLY A 145 12.01 6.78 2.18
CA GLY A 145 11.47 7.54 3.33
C GLY A 145 12.31 7.42 4.60
N LEU A 146 13.32 6.54 4.62
CA LEU A 146 14.20 6.32 5.76
C LEU A 146 15.55 7.03 5.61
N LYS A 147 16.03 7.19 4.39
CA LYS A 147 17.28 7.90 4.07
C LYS A 147 17.13 8.71 2.79
N VAL A 148 17.86 9.81 2.70
CA VAL A 148 17.91 10.63 1.48
C VAL A 148 18.64 9.87 0.37
N VAL A 149 18.04 9.87 -0.84
CA VAL A 149 18.63 9.27 -2.04
C VAL A 149 18.63 10.33 -3.14
N PRO A 150 19.73 10.53 -3.88
CA PRO A 150 19.76 11.45 -5.03
C PRO A 150 18.60 11.16 -6.01
N LEU A 151 18.10 12.18 -6.70
CA LEU A 151 16.96 12.17 -7.62
C LEU A 151 15.60 11.90 -6.96
N GLN A 152 15.55 11.52 -5.70
CA GLN A 152 14.33 11.09 -5.00
C GLN A 152 13.89 12.07 -3.90
N ALA A 153 14.28 13.34 -3.98
CA ALA A 153 14.03 14.31 -2.91
C ALA A 153 12.53 14.42 -2.59
N VAL A 154 11.68 14.68 -3.60
CA VAL A 154 10.24 14.83 -3.39
C VAL A 154 9.59 13.49 -3.07
N TYR A 155 9.93 12.41 -3.79
CA TYR A 155 9.45 11.07 -3.50
C TYR A 155 9.79 10.66 -2.05
N GLY A 156 11.05 10.80 -1.66
CA GLY A 156 11.52 10.51 -0.30
C GLY A 156 10.79 11.34 0.75
N ALA A 157 10.55 12.64 0.48
CA ALA A 157 9.79 13.52 1.36
C ALA A 157 8.34 13.02 1.55
N THR A 158 7.64 12.62 0.46
CA THR A 158 6.29 12.05 0.58
C THR A 158 6.27 10.76 1.41
N LYS A 159 7.25 9.88 1.21
CA LYS A 159 7.36 8.62 1.95
C LYS A 159 7.81 8.82 3.41
N ASN A 160 8.64 9.83 3.68
CA ASN A 160 8.97 10.22 5.07
C ASN A 160 7.74 10.82 5.77
N ALA A 161 6.94 11.64 5.07
CA ALA A 161 5.68 12.16 5.60
C ALA A 161 4.71 11.03 5.97
N VAL A 162 4.58 10.00 5.11
CA VAL A 162 3.77 8.79 5.43
C VAL A 162 4.34 8.07 6.66
N ARG A 163 5.66 7.94 6.79
CA ARG A 163 6.29 7.33 7.96
C ARG A 163 5.94 8.09 9.24
N THR A 164 6.09 9.42 9.23
CA THR A 164 5.76 10.27 10.39
C THR A 164 4.27 10.17 10.73
N LEU A 165 3.39 10.21 9.72
CA LEU A 165 1.94 10.04 9.88
C LEU A 165 1.59 8.66 10.47
N THR A 166 2.28 7.60 10.02
CA THR A 166 2.06 6.23 10.51
C THR A 166 2.39 6.13 11.99
N GLU A 167 3.51 6.69 12.44
CA GLU A 167 3.86 6.70 13.85
C GLU A 167 2.93 7.59 14.69
N GLY A 168 2.54 8.77 14.18
CA GLY A 168 1.54 9.62 14.85
C GLY A 168 0.20 8.90 15.03
N LEU A 169 -0.30 8.25 13.96
CA LEU A 169 -1.51 7.46 14.04
C LEU A 169 -1.39 6.31 15.04
N ARG A 170 -0.24 5.63 15.10
CA ARG A 170 0.01 4.56 16.06
C ARG A 170 -0.11 5.06 17.51
N GLN A 171 0.46 6.22 17.82
CA GLN A 171 0.39 6.81 19.16
C GLN A 171 -1.04 7.23 19.52
N GLU A 172 -1.84 7.68 18.56
CA GLU A 172 -3.22 8.10 18.76
C GLU A 172 -4.24 6.95 18.65
N ALA A 173 -3.83 5.80 18.12
CA ALA A 173 -4.71 4.66 17.87
C ALA A 173 -5.30 4.04 19.16
N GLY A 174 -4.55 4.08 20.25
CA GLY A 174 -4.90 3.43 21.51
C GLY A 174 -4.69 1.92 21.42
N ASP A 175 -5.31 1.17 22.32
CA ASP A 175 -5.12 -0.28 22.49
C ASP A 175 -6.01 -1.15 21.58
N LYS A 176 -6.84 -0.54 20.74
CA LYS A 176 -7.80 -1.26 19.87
C LYS A 176 -7.40 -1.33 18.41
N LEU A 177 -6.51 -0.46 17.97
CA LEU A 177 -6.11 -0.39 16.56
C LEU A 177 -4.62 -0.66 16.44
N ARG A 178 -4.24 -1.38 15.38
CA ARG A 178 -2.84 -1.61 15.03
C ARG A 178 -2.44 -0.73 13.85
N VAL A 179 -1.18 -0.33 13.80
CA VAL A 179 -0.65 0.52 12.73
C VAL A 179 0.75 0.07 12.35
N THR A 180 0.90 -0.41 11.11
CA THR A 180 2.17 -0.94 10.60
C THR A 180 2.68 -0.10 9.43
N GLY A 181 3.94 0.29 9.48
CA GLY A 181 4.70 0.81 8.36
C GLY A 181 5.51 -0.29 7.65
N ILE A 182 5.38 -0.41 6.35
CA ILE A 182 6.20 -1.32 5.54
C ILE A 182 7.12 -0.47 4.65
N SER A 183 8.42 -0.67 4.74
CA SER A 183 9.43 0.08 3.99
C SER A 183 10.16 -0.83 2.98
N PRO A 184 9.61 -1.00 1.74
CA PRO A 184 10.27 -1.76 0.69
C PRO A 184 11.52 -1.06 0.17
N GLY A 185 12.53 -1.85 -0.22
CA GLY A 185 13.64 -1.43 -1.07
C GLY A 185 13.30 -1.58 -2.55
N PHE A 186 14.29 -2.02 -3.36
CA PHE A 186 14.08 -2.27 -4.78
C PHE A 186 13.23 -3.53 -5.01
N ILE A 187 12.04 -3.33 -5.55
CA ILE A 187 11.07 -4.40 -5.85
C ILE A 187 10.79 -4.44 -7.35
N ARG A 188 10.69 -5.64 -7.90
CA ARG A 188 10.38 -5.86 -9.32
C ARG A 188 8.89 -5.61 -9.57
N THR A 189 8.56 -4.37 -9.94
CA THR A 189 7.21 -3.90 -10.22
C THR A 189 7.24 -2.94 -11.41
N ASP A 190 6.05 -2.51 -11.84
CA ASP A 190 5.86 -1.49 -12.88
C ASP A 190 6.07 -0.06 -12.35
N PHE A 191 6.67 0.12 -11.18
CA PHE A 191 6.87 1.42 -10.56
C PHE A 191 7.55 2.45 -11.49
N ALA A 192 8.51 1.98 -12.30
CA ALA A 192 9.20 2.83 -13.26
C ALA A 192 8.30 3.35 -14.39
N GLU A 193 7.10 2.78 -14.59
CA GLU A 193 6.16 3.28 -15.62
C GLU A 193 5.58 4.66 -15.25
N SER A 194 5.60 5.06 -13.98
CA SER A 194 5.22 6.40 -13.55
C SER A 194 6.29 7.46 -13.80
N MET A 195 7.51 7.07 -14.23
CA MET A 195 8.62 8.00 -14.41
C MET A 195 8.54 8.73 -15.75
N THR A 196 8.61 10.05 -15.68
CA THR A 196 8.55 10.98 -16.80
C THR A 196 9.92 11.41 -17.30
N ASN A 197 10.97 11.39 -16.44
CA ASN A 197 12.36 11.65 -16.83
C ASN A 197 13.00 10.35 -17.37
N PRO A 198 13.45 10.32 -18.67
CA PRO A 198 13.95 9.09 -19.29
C PRO A 198 15.29 8.61 -18.69
N ASP A 199 16.17 9.51 -18.26
CA ASP A 199 17.46 9.13 -17.70
C ASP A 199 17.30 8.54 -16.29
N ALA A 200 16.47 9.15 -15.47
CA ALA A 200 16.10 8.61 -14.16
C ALA A 200 15.41 7.24 -14.31
N LYS A 201 14.49 7.10 -15.27
CA LYS A 201 13.82 5.83 -15.59
C LYS A 201 14.84 4.75 -15.95
N ALA A 202 15.78 5.06 -16.86
CA ALA A 202 16.83 4.11 -17.28
C ALA A 202 17.71 3.66 -16.09
N GLN A 203 18.11 4.60 -15.21
CA GLN A 203 18.88 4.28 -14.00
C GLN A 203 18.12 3.34 -13.05
N ILE A 204 16.84 3.62 -12.79
CA ILE A 204 16.01 2.79 -11.92
C ILE A 204 15.76 1.41 -12.53
N LEU A 205 15.50 1.30 -13.84
CA LEU A 205 15.36 0.02 -14.52
C LEU A 205 16.64 -0.81 -14.42
N SER A 206 17.80 -0.19 -14.64
CA SER A 206 19.10 -0.86 -14.49
C SER A 206 19.34 -1.36 -13.07
N ALA A 207 19.02 -0.55 -12.05
CA ALA A 207 19.13 -0.94 -10.66
C ALA A 207 18.13 -2.06 -10.29
N ARG A 208 16.90 -1.98 -10.80
CA ARG A 208 15.87 -3.02 -10.63
C ARG A 208 16.36 -4.35 -11.18
N ASP A 209 16.86 -4.38 -12.40
CA ASP A 209 17.28 -5.62 -13.07
C ASP A 209 18.49 -6.27 -12.38
N LYS A 210 19.33 -5.48 -11.71
CA LYS A 210 20.50 -5.98 -10.97
C LYS A 210 20.17 -6.53 -9.59
N MET A 211 19.20 -5.95 -8.87
CA MET A 211 19.05 -6.26 -7.46
C MET A 211 17.61 -6.46 -6.97
N ALA A 212 16.58 -6.13 -7.76
CA ALA A 212 15.22 -6.14 -7.24
C ALA A 212 14.74 -7.53 -6.83
N ILE A 213 14.14 -7.60 -5.66
CA ILE A 213 13.41 -8.78 -5.19
C ILE A 213 11.96 -8.78 -5.66
N SER A 214 11.32 -9.91 -5.56
CA SER A 214 9.94 -10.09 -6.01
C SER A 214 8.94 -9.41 -5.05
N PRO A 215 7.78 -8.93 -5.57
CA PRO A 215 6.72 -8.32 -4.75
C PRO A 215 6.19 -9.23 -3.65
N GLU A 216 6.23 -10.55 -3.84
CA GLU A 216 5.81 -11.54 -2.86
C GLU A 216 6.63 -11.47 -1.55
N ALA A 217 7.86 -10.96 -1.60
CA ALA A 217 8.65 -10.73 -0.40
C ALA A 217 7.99 -9.67 0.51
N ILE A 218 7.42 -8.63 -0.09
CA ILE A 218 6.67 -7.59 0.63
C ILE A 218 5.31 -8.11 1.07
N ALA A 219 4.61 -8.85 0.20
CA ALA A 219 3.34 -9.48 0.54
C ALA A 219 3.46 -10.39 1.78
N ARG A 220 4.55 -11.18 1.91
CA ARG A 220 4.82 -11.99 3.10
C ARG A 220 5.03 -11.15 4.36
N ALA A 221 5.68 -10.01 4.27
CA ALA A 221 5.88 -9.14 5.42
C ALA A 221 4.57 -8.46 5.86
N ILE A 222 3.74 -8.05 4.89
CA ILE A 222 2.39 -7.54 5.17
C ILE A 222 1.54 -8.63 5.85
N ALA A 223 1.56 -9.84 5.31
CA ALA A 223 0.85 -10.98 5.89
C ALA A 223 1.34 -11.27 7.32
N PHE A 224 2.64 -11.26 7.58
CA PHE A 224 3.22 -11.41 8.92
C PHE A 224 2.66 -10.39 9.91
N ALA A 225 2.60 -9.10 9.54
CA ALA A 225 2.05 -8.06 10.41
C ALA A 225 0.54 -8.29 10.69
N ILE A 226 -0.22 -8.70 9.67
CA ILE A 226 -1.66 -8.95 9.81
C ILE A 226 -1.95 -10.17 10.69
N GLU A 227 -1.12 -11.20 10.63
CA GLU A 227 -1.28 -12.47 11.36
C GLU A 227 -1.07 -12.35 12.86
N GLN A 228 -0.40 -11.31 13.33
CA GLN A 228 -0.10 -11.15 14.75
C GLN A 228 -1.38 -11.08 15.60
N PRO A 229 -1.34 -11.52 16.87
CA PRO A 229 -2.43 -11.38 17.81
C PRO A 229 -2.89 -9.92 17.97
N PRO A 230 -4.14 -9.66 18.38
CA PRO A 230 -4.69 -8.31 18.51
C PRO A 230 -3.92 -7.38 19.46
N ASP A 231 -3.23 -7.95 20.43
CA ASP A 231 -2.41 -7.27 21.44
C ASP A 231 -0.95 -7.07 21.02
N VAL A 232 -0.59 -7.49 19.78
CA VAL A 232 0.75 -7.31 19.22
C VAL A 232 0.68 -6.34 18.05
N ASP A 233 1.31 -5.19 18.21
CA ASP A 233 1.48 -4.20 17.15
C ASP A 233 2.90 -4.28 16.56
N VAL A 234 3.01 -4.51 15.27
CA VAL A 234 4.26 -4.50 14.51
C VAL A 234 4.41 -3.12 13.89
N GLY A 235 5.18 -2.23 14.50
CA GLY A 235 5.26 -0.83 14.08
C GLY A 235 5.89 -0.62 12.71
N ASP A 236 7.12 -1.13 12.51
CA ASP A 236 7.88 -0.95 11.26
C ASP A 236 8.54 -2.24 10.78
N ILE A 237 8.45 -2.49 9.47
CA ILE A 237 9.18 -3.57 8.80
C ILE A 237 9.91 -3.01 7.57
N THR A 238 11.23 -3.13 7.55
CA THR A 238 12.03 -2.78 6.37
C THR A 238 12.47 -4.04 5.65
N ILE A 239 12.14 -4.16 4.36
CA ILE A 239 12.52 -5.29 3.51
C ILE A 239 13.22 -4.76 2.27
N ARG A 240 14.45 -5.21 2.05
CA ARG A 240 15.25 -4.81 0.90
C ARG A 240 16.07 -5.98 0.36
N PRO A 241 16.48 -5.92 -0.90
CA PRO A 241 17.47 -6.86 -1.41
C PRO A 241 18.73 -6.87 -0.56
N THR A 242 19.34 -8.02 -0.36
CA THR A 242 20.63 -8.13 0.35
C THR A 242 21.74 -7.35 -0.36
N ALA A 243 21.61 -7.16 -1.68
CA ALA A 243 22.54 -6.37 -2.49
C ALA A 243 22.28 -4.84 -2.43
N GLN A 244 21.23 -4.39 -1.75
CA GLN A 244 20.92 -2.97 -1.59
C GLN A 244 21.62 -2.43 -0.33
N SER A 245 22.59 -1.52 -0.49
CA SER A 245 23.29 -0.82 0.57
C SER A 245 22.44 0.29 1.20
#